data_d63367ec69d0724354dd1678e4ed566a
#
_entry.id   d63367ec69d0724354dd1678e4ed566a
#
_cell.length_a   1.000
_cell.length_b   1.000
_cell.length_c   1.000
_cell.angle_alpha   90.00
_cell.angle_beta   90.00
_cell.angle_gamma   90.00
#
_symmetry.space_group_name_H-M   'P 1'
#
loop_
_entity.id
_entity.type
_entity.pdbx_description
1 polymer ?
#
loop_
_entity_poly.entity_id
_entity_poly.type
_entity_poly.pdbx_seq_one_letter_code
_entity_poly.pdbx_strand_id
1 'polypeptide(L)'
;MTGLTYDSGALIAAERKDPRLWAVHKRALARGVLPIVPAGVVTEVYRSGRQARLAQLLAGCQIEPLAETSAKAAGVLLGRCSIDPGAVDASVAESALRRGDCVVTGNPEHIQALATGVNRKLDVIRI
;
A
#
# COMPACT_ATOMS: atom_id res chain seq x y z
N MET A 1 -0.98 -10.71 14.69
CA MET A 1 0.07 -9.78 14.21
C MET A 1 -0.46 -9.02 13.01
N THR A 2 -0.35 -7.71 13.02
CA THR A 2 -0.86 -6.85 11.95
C THR A 2 0.04 -6.96 10.72
N GLY A 3 -0.57 -7.18 9.56
CA GLY A 3 0.14 -7.15 8.29
C GLY A 3 0.40 -5.74 7.80
N LEU A 4 1.15 -5.62 6.71
CA LEU A 4 1.47 -4.34 6.09
C LEU A 4 1.01 -4.34 4.64
N THR A 5 0.44 -3.23 4.20
CA THR A 5 0.15 -2.95 2.80
C THR A 5 0.96 -1.71 2.40
N TYR A 6 1.71 -1.83 1.31
CA TYR A 6 2.56 -0.74 0.83
C TYR A 6 1.85 0.05 -0.27
N ASP A 7 1.83 1.36 -0.10
CA ASP A 7 1.42 2.32 -1.11
C ASP A 7 2.63 2.77 -1.95
N SER A 8 2.39 3.57 -2.98
CA SER A 8 3.44 4.08 -3.87
C SER A 8 4.54 4.82 -3.12
N GLY A 9 4.19 5.59 -2.09
CA GLY A 9 5.17 6.28 -1.25
C GLY A 9 6.19 5.35 -0.61
N ALA A 10 5.77 4.15 -0.20
CA ALA A 10 6.67 3.15 0.36
C ALA A 10 7.67 2.66 -0.69
N LEU A 11 7.20 2.39 -1.92
CA LEU A 11 8.06 1.94 -3.00
C LEU A 11 9.05 3.03 -3.42
N ILE A 12 8.59 4.27 -3.49
CA ILE A 12 9.46 5.41 -3.79
C ILE A 12 10.54 5.57 -2.71
N ALA A 13 10.14 5.48 -1.44
CA ALA A 13 11.07 5.57 -0.32
C ALA A 13 12.11 4.45 -0.38
N ALA A 14 11.71 3.24 -0.75
CA ALA A 14 12.63 2.11 -0.88
C ALA A 14 13.71 2.39 -1.92
N GLU A 15 13.33 2.89 -3.12
CA GLU A 15 14.28 3.20 -4.18
C GLU A 15 15.22 4.33 -3.77
N ARG A 16 14.76 5.27 -2.95
CA ARG A 16 15.56 6.38 -2.42
C ARG A 16 16.42 5.99 -1.23
N LYS A 17 16.44 4.72 -0.82
CA LYS A 17 17.20 4.23 0.33
C LYS A 17 16.76 4.86 1.65
N ASP A 18 15.49 5.18 1.78
CA ASP A 18 14.97 5.78 3.02
C ASP A 18 15.16 4.79 4.18
N PRO A 19 15.94 5.15 5.21
CA PRO A 19 16.24 4.22 6.31
C PRO A 19 15.00 3.87 7.14
N ARG A 20 14.00 4.75 7.20
CA ARG A 20 12.77 4.47 7.94
C ARG A 20 11.97 3.36 7.26
N LEU A 21 11.83 3.44 5.94
CA LEU A 21 11.13 2.41 5.18
C LEU A 21 11.84 1.06 5.33
N TRP A 22 13.14 1.03 5.14
CA TRP A 22 13.89 -0.21 5.23
C TRP A 22 13.88 -0.81 6.63
N ALA A 23 13.84 0.01 7.69
CA ALA A 23 13.69 -0.47 9.06
C ALA A 23 12.32 -1.14 9.27
N VAL A 24 11.25 -0.53 8.77
CA VAL A 24 9.90 -1.10 8.82
C VAL A 24 9.87 -2.44 8.09
N HIS A 25 10.45 -2.48 6.89
CA HIS A 25 10.47 -3.67 6.05
C HIS A 25 11.25 -4.83 6.71
N LYS A 26 12.45 -4.57 7.19
CA LYS A 26 13.28 -5.56 7.89
C LYS A 26 12.56 -6.13 9.10
N ARG A 27 11.91 -5.26 9.87
CA ARG A 27 11.19 -5.69 11.07
C ARG A 27 10.00 -6.59 10.71
N ALA A 28 9.29 -6.27 9.64
CA ALA A 28 8.18 -7.10 9.17
C ALA A 28 8.67 -8.49 8.77
N LEU A 29 9.72 -8.55 7.95
CA LEU A 29 10.27 -9.82 7.52
C LEU A 29 10.79 -10.67 8.70
N ALA A 30 11.42 -10.02 9.69
CA ALA A 30 11.92 -10.70 10.88
C ALA A 30 10.79 -11.33 11.70
N ARG A 31 9.57 -10.78 11.62
CA ARG A 31 8.38 -11.31 12.29
C ARG A 31 7.61 -12.31 11.42
N GLY A 32 8.10 -12.63 10.25
CA GLY A 32 7.40 -13.52 9.32
C GLY A 32 6.24 -12.85 8.60
N VAL A 33 6.17 -11.52 8.59
CA VAL A 33 5.14 -10.77 7.88
C VAL A 33 5.62 -10.49 6.47
N LEU A 34 4.86 -10.95 5.48
CA LEU A 34 5.12 -10.67 4.07
C LEU A 34 4.28 -9.45 3.67
N PRO A 35 4.90 -8.27 3.46
CA PRO A 35 4.12 -7.10 3.08
C PRO A 35 3.42 -7.30 1.74
N ILE A 36 2.23 -6.73 1.61
CA ILE A 36 1.41 -6.83 0.41
C ILE A 36 1.56 -5.55 -0.40
N VAL A 37 1.76 -5.68 -1.71
CA VAL A 37 1.79 -4.57 -2.65
C VAL A 37 0.68 -4.79 -3.68
N PRO A 38 -0.39 -3.98 -3.67
CA PRO A 38 -1.39 -4.06 -4.72
C PRO A 38 -0.77 -3.79 -6.09
N ALA A 39 -1.17 -4.56 -7.11
CA ALA A 39 -0.53 -4.52 -8.42
C ALA A 39 -0.49 -3.13 -9.05
N GLY A 40 -1.53 -2.32 -8.85
CA GLY A 40 -1.58 -0.95 -9.38
C GLY A 40 -0.48 -0.05 -8.81
N VAL A 41 -0.04 -0.31 -7.58
CA VAL A 41 1.07 0.44 -6.97
C VAL A 41 2.37 0.21 -7.74
N VAL A 42 2.61 -1.03 -8.17
CA VAL A 42 3.77 -1.35 -9.00
C VAL A 42 3.76 -0.53 -10.28
N THR A 43 2.59 -0.40 -10.91
CA THR A 43 2.43 0.38 -12.15
C THR A 43 2.85 1.84 -11.96
N GLU A 44 2.58 2.41 -10.79
CA GLU A 44 2.90 3.82 -10.53
C GLU A 44 4.39 4.07 -10.37
N VAL A 45 5.16 3.09 -9.92
CA VAL A 45 6.55 3.31 -9.51
C VAL A 45 7.56 2.57 -10.37
N TYR A 46 7.25 1.35 -10.78
CA TYR A 46 8.18 0.52 -11.56
C TYR A 46 8.37 1.10 -12.96
N ARG A 47 9.63 1.28 -13.38
CA ARG A 47 9.96 1.78 -14.71
C ARG A 47 10.90 0.85 -15.45
N SER A 48 11.84 0.20 -14.73
CA SER A 48 12.79 -0.74 -15.35
C SER A 48 13.49 -1.56 -14.27
N GLY A 49 14.16 -2.62 -14.69
CA GLY A 49 14.98 -3.45 -13.80
C GLY A 49 16.20 -2.73 -13.21
N ARG A 50 16.47 -1.49 -13.62
CA ARG A 50 17.58 -0.69 -13.06
C ARG A 50 17.25 -0.09 -11.69
N GLN A 51 16.01 -0.14 -11.27
CA GLN A 51 15.58 0.28 -9.93
C GLN A 51 15.93 -0.85 -8.94
N ALA A 52 17.22 -0.94 -8.61
CA ALA A 52 17.75 -2.09 -7.85
C ALA A 52 17.15 -2.19 -6.45
N ARG A 53 16.96 -1.06 -5.76
CA ARG A 53 16.38 -1.05 -4.41
C ARG A 53 14.92 -1.44 -4.43
N LEU A 54 14.17 -0.95 -5.41
CA LEU A 54 12.78 -1.32 -5.60
C LEU A 54 12.66 -2.83 -5.86
N ALA A 55 13.51 -3.37 -6.73
CA ALA A 55 13.52 -4.81 -7.00
C ALA A 55 13.79 -5.62 -5.73
N GLN A 56 14.73 -5.17 -4.91
CA GLN A 56 15.04 -5.81 -3.63
C GLN A 56 13.84 -5.79 -2.68
N LEU A 57 13.14 -4.66 -2.58
CA LEU A 57 11.95 -4.56 -1.75
C LEU A 57 10.87 -5.53 -2.22
N LEU A 58 10.56 -5.49 -3.53
CA LEU A 58 9.49 -6.31 -4.11
C LEU A 58 9.76 -7.81 -3.97
N ALA A 59 11.02 -8.22 -3.99
CA ALA A 59 11.37 -9.62 -3.77
C ALA A 59 10.97 -10.12 -2.38
N GLY A 60 10.85 -9.23 -1.40
CA GLY A 60 10.38 -9.55 -0.05
C GLY A 60 8.90 -9.27 0.16
N CYS A 61 8.15 -9.02 -0.89
CA CYS A 61 6.73 -8.68 -0.81
C CYS A 61 5.89 -9.66 -1.62
N GLN A 62 4.59 -9.67 -1.34
CA GLN A 62 3.62 -10.34 -2.17
C GLN A 62 2.87 -9.30 -3.00
N ILE A 63 2.90 -9.45 -4.33
CA ILE A 63 2.14 -8.58 -5.22
C ILE A 63 0.73 -9.14 -5.31
N GLU A 64 -0.26 -8.32 -4.98
CA GLU A 64 -1.66 -8.73 -5.02
C GLU A 64 -2.30 -8.31 -6.34
N PRO A 65 -2.76 -9.26 -7.16
CA PRO A 65 -3.46 -8.92 -8.39
C PRO A 65 -4.78 -8.19 -8.10
N LEU A 66 -5.19 -7.32 -9.02
CA LEU A 66 -6.49 -6.68 -8.94
C LEU A 66 -7.53 -7.58 -9.62
N ALA A 67 -8.40 -8.16 -8.81
CA ALA A 67 -9.49 -9.01 -9.31
C ALA A 67 -10.78 -8.18 -9.42
N GLU A 68 -11.77 -8.72 -10.13
CA GLU A 68 -13.05 -8.02 -10.33
C GLU A 68 -13.70 -7.66 -8.99
N THR A 69 -13.73 -8.57 -8.03
CA THR A 69 -14.34 -8.36 -6.72
C THR A 69 -13.67 -7.21 -5.97
N SER A 70 -12.35 -7.23 -5.90
CA SER A 70 -11.59 -6.18 -5.19
C SER A 70 -11.65 -4.85 -5.94
N ALA A 71 -11.68 -4.88 -7.28
CA ALA A 71 -11.83 -3.67 -8.08
C ALA A 71 -13.18 -2.99 -7.80
N LYS A 72 -14.26 -3.75 -7.74
CA LYS A 72 -15.59 -3.22 -7.42
C LYS A 72 -15.64 -2.66 -5.99
N ALA A 73 -15.05 -3.37 -5.05
CA ALA A 73 -14.98 -2.91 -3.66
C ALA A 73 -14.19 -1.60 -3.54
N ALA A 74 -13.07 -1.47 -4.24
CA ALA A 74 -12.31 -0.22 -4.29
C ALA A 74 -13.13 0.92 -4.92
N GLY A 75 -13.89 0.61 -5.95
CA GLY A 75 -14.80 1.59 -6.58
C GLY A 75 -15.85 2.11 -5.62
N VAL A 76 -16.39 1.25 -4.75
CA VAL A 76 -17.34 1.66 -3.71
C VAL A 76 -16.67 2.64 -2.74
N LEU A 77 -15.42 2.38 -2.34
CA LEU A 77 -14.69 3.31 -1.48
C LEU A 77 -14.54 4.69 -2.13
N LEU A 78 -14.19 4.72 -3.43
CA LEU A 78 -14.09 5.98 -4.17
C LEU A 78 -15.42 6.73 -4.21
N GLY A 79 -16.51 6.01 -4.44
CA GLY A 79 -17.84 6.60 -4.52
C GLY A 79 -18.32 7.24 -3.22
N ARG A 80 -17.78 6.79 -2.09
CA ARG A 80 -18.14 7.32 -0.76
C ARG A 80 -17.10 8.24 -0.16
N CYS A 81 -15.97 8.42 -0.85
CA CYS A 81 -14.89 9.27 -0.38
C CYS A 81 -15.21 10.74 -0.63
N SER A 82 -14.88 11.63 0.31
CA SER A 82 -15.10 13.06 0.19
C SER A 82 -14.16 13.73 -0.80
N ILE A 83 -13.08 13.07 -1.16
CA ILE A 83 -12.10 13.54 -2.15
C ILE A 83 -11.92 12.46 -3.21
N ASP A 84 -11.19 12.75 -4.26
CA ASP A 84 -10.85 11.74 -5.29
C ASP A 84 -9.34 11.45 -5.26
N PRO A 85 -8.91 10.47 -4.46
CA PRO A 85 -7.50 10.13 -4.37
C PRO A 85 -7.02 9.23 -5.51
N GLY A 86 -7.93 8.77 -6.36
CA GLY A 86 -7.61 7.91 -7.50
C GLY A 86 -7.75 6.41 -7.22
N ALA A 87 -7.75 5.65 -8.30
CA ALA A 87 -8.05 4.22 -8.27
C ALA A 87 -6.98 3.41 -7.53
N VAL A 88 -5.71 3.80 -7.62
CA VAL A 88 -4.63 3.06 -6.96
C VAL A 88 -4.72 3.21 -5.44
N ASP A 89 -4.93 4.43 -4.94
CA ASP A 89 -5.11 4.66 -3.51
C ASP A 89 -6.33 3.88 -2.99
N ALA A 90 -7.41 3.84 -3.77
CA ALA A 90 -8.60 3.07 -3.40
C ALA A 90 -8.29 1.57 -3.32
N SER A 91 -7.49 1.05 -4.24
CA SER A 91 -7.06 -0.36 -4.21
C SER A 91 -6.23 -0.66 -2.97
N VAL A 92 -5.35 0.26 -2.58
CA VAL A 92 -4.53 0.13 -1.37
C VAL A 92 -5.42 0.09 -0.12
N ALA A 93 -6.36 1.04 -0.01
CA ALA A 93 -7.26 1.11 1.13
C ALA A 93 -8.15 -0.15 1.21
N GLU A 94 -8.71 -0.59 0.09
CA GLU A 94 -9.53 -1.80 0.03
C GLU A 94 -8.73 -3.02 0.49
N SER A 95 -7.56 -3.20 -0.04
CA SER A 95 -6.67 -4.32 0.27
C SER A 95 -6.35 -4.36 1.77
N ALA A 96 -5.97 -3.21 2.34
CA ALA A 96 -5.64 -3.11 3.76
C ALA A 96 -6.88 -3.32 4.65
N LEU A 97 -8.02 -2.72 4.29
CA LEU A 97 -9.27 -2.89 5.07
C LEU A 97 -9.71 -4.35 5.10
N ARG A 98 -9.62 -5.04 3.97
CA ARG A 98 -10.04 -6.43 3.87
C ARG A 98 -9.21 -7.34 4.78
N ARG A 99 -7.92 -7.06 4.95
CA ARG A 99 -7.03 -7.87 5.78
C ARG A 99 -6.80 -7.32 7.18
N GLY A 100 -7.22 -6.08 7.46
CA GLY A 100 -6.89 -5.43 8.73
C GLY A 100 -5.44 -5.01 8.83
N ASP A 101 -4.81 -4.66 7.69
CA ASP A 101 -3.41 -4.27 7.64
C ASP A 101 -3.21 -2.80 8.02
N CYS A 102 -1.97 -2.49 8.41
CA CYS A 102 -1.47 -1.12 8.50
C CYS A 102 -0.93 -0.71 7.12
N VAL A 103 -1.23 0.51 6.68
CA VAL A 103 -0.77 1.02 5.39
C VAL A 103 0.49 1.86 5.57
N VAL A 104 1.54 1.55 4.82
CA VAL A 104 2.75 2.38 4.75
C VAL A 104 2.62 3.29 3.54
N THR A 105 2.53 4.59 3.77
CA THR A 105 2.16 5.55 2.72
C THR A 105 2.85 6.91 2.91
N GLY A 106 3.09 7.60 1.81
CA GLY A 106 3.50 9.00 1.82
C GLY A 106 2.33 9.98 1.93
N ASN A 107 1.09 9.47 1.84
CA ASN A 107 -0.11 10.31 1.80
C ASN A 107 -1.22 9.73 2.69
N PRO A 108 -1.01 9.74 4.02
CA PRO A 108 -1.98 9.13 4.95
C PRO A 108 -3.35 9.78 4.90
N GLU A 109 -3.46 11.04 4.51
CA GLU A 109 -4.74 11.75 4.44
C GLU A 109 -5.66 11.12 3.38
N HIS A 110 -5.13 10.74 2.22
CA HIS A 110 -5.89 10.07 1.17
C HIS A 110 -6.41 8.70 1.64
N ILE A 111 -5.55 7.95 2.29
CA ILE A 111 -5.89 6.61 2.78
C ILE A 111 -6.97 6.70 3.86
N GLN A 112 -6.82 7.63 4.81
CA GLN A 112 -7.81 7.82 5.87
C GLN A 112 -9.15 8.31 5.32
N ALA A 113 -9.14 9.18 4.32
CA ALA A 113 -10.38 9.67 3.70
C ALA A 113 -11.19 8.52 3.08
N LEU A 114 -10.51 7.57 2.44
CA LEU A 114 -11.16 6.38 1.87
C LEU A 114 -11.80 5.52 2.96
N ALA A 115 -11.12 5.30 4.06
CA ALA A 115 -11.65 4.53 5.18
C ALA A 115 -12.81 5.24 5.86
N THR A 116 -12.69 6.56 6.06
CA THR A 116 -13.70 7.39 6.72
C THR A 116 -15.02 7.38 5.95
N GLY A 117 -14.97 7.36 4.61
CA GLY A 117 -16.17 7.34 3.77
C GLY A 117 -17.05 6.11 4.00
N VAL A 118 -16.52 5.05 4.57
CA VAL A 118 -17.26 3.83 4.94
C VAL A 118 -17.27 3.60 6.45
N ASN A 119 -17.04 4.65 7.23
CA ASN A 119 -17.05 4.63 8.70
C ASN A 119 -16.04 3.63 9.29
N ARG A 120 -14.86 3.54 8.67
CA ARG A 120 -13.79 2.67 9.12
C ARG A 120 -12.51 3.47 9.35
N LYS A 121 -11.58 2.87 10.08
CA LYS A 121 -10.26 3.45 10.33
C LYS A 121 -9.20 2.51 9.79
N LEU A 122 -8.12 3.10 9.30
CA LEU A 122 -6.92 2.38 8.92
C LEU A 122 -5.75 2.89 9.73
N ASP A 123 -4.94 1.97 10.26
CA ASP A 123 -3.66 2.35 10.83
C ASP A 123 -2.71 2.67 9.68
N VAL A 124 -1.94 3.74 9.83
CA VAL A 124 -1.00 4.17 8.81
C VAL A 124 0.37 4.44 9.42
N ILE A 125 1.40 4.17 8.64
CA ILE A 125 2.77 4.57 8.93
C ILE A 125 3.14 5.57 7.83
N ARG A 126 3.41 6.82 8.23
CA ARG A 126 3.83 7.86 7.29
C ARG A 126 5.30 7.65 6.92
N ILE A 127 5.56 7.69 5.65
CA ILE A 127 6.92 7.60 5.10
C ILE A 127 7.34 8.93 4.47
#